data_48ea6aa823fbcd22df7a2a9f674e1f14
#
_entry.id   48ea6aa823fbcd22df7a2a9f674e1f14
#
_cell.length_a   1.000
_cell.length_b   1.000
_cell.length_c   1.000
_cell.angle_alpha   90.00
_cell.angle_beta   90.00
_cell.angle_gamma   90.00
#
_symmetry.space_group_name_H-M   'P 1'
#
loop_
_entity.id
_entity.type
_entity.pdbx_description
1 polymer ?
#
loop_
_entity_poly.entity_id
_entity_poly.type
_entity_poly.pdbx_seq_one_letter_code
_entity_poly.pdbx_strand_id
1 'polypeptide(L)'
;MHNIKALRKDLNNYKKKLKDRNLDFDIERFTKLDEVNRGLINDKELLEQEKKALSKSKDTKNFEKSKKISDEISSITKKLNENQKHLNKIIYELPNIALDDVPLGKDEKSNKLIKKFGKIKDFSFKIKSHTEIGSKDNNIDFETSIKLSGSRFVVLKNKFALLERALINFMLDTHVNEFKYTEISPPLIVNEDVMFGTGQLPKFEDDQFEIKFENSSQRKFLIPTAEVVLTNLVRKSNLEQNQLPQRFVASTPCFRKEAGSYGKDTKGMIRQHQFYKVELVSIVEPKNCLEELNRMLGCAESILQKLEIPYQVILLSTGDMGFSAEKTYDIEAWIPSEKKYREISSCSSCGSFQARRMAAKYKTKNANEFVSTLNGSGLAVGRLMVALLENNQNEDGSINIPNVLKKYMNNLDKI
;
A
#
# COMPACT_ATOMS: atom_id res chain seq x y z
N MET A 1 8.14 -1.44 9.68
CA MET A 1 9.39 -2.00 10.22
C MET A 1 9.14 -2.63 11.58
N HIS A 2 9.78 -3.76 11.86
CA HIS A 2 9.62 -4.43 13.15
C HIS A 2 10.16 -3.64 14.33
N ASN A 3 9.61 -3.91 15.50
CA ASN A 3 10.21 -3.47 16.76
C ASN A 3 11.39 -4.40 17.09
N ILE A 4 12.63 -3.92 16.88
CA ILE A 4 13.85 -4.70 17.08
C ILE A 4 13.95 -5.24 18.53
N LYS A 5 13.49 -4.48 19.54
CA LYS A 5 13.47 -4.94 20.92
C LYS A 5 12.52 -6.12 21.12
N ALA A 6 11.35 -6.10 20.47
CA ALA A 6 10.40 -7.21 20.52
C ALA A 6 10.94 -8.43 19.74
N LEU A 7 11.56 -8.20 18.58
CA LEU A 7 12.17 -9.25 17.77
C LEU A 7 13.28 -9.98 18.55
N ARG A 8 14.16 -9.27 19.27
CA ARG A 8 15.21 -9.85 20.12
C ARG A 8 14.66 -10.72 21.24
N LYS A 9 13.48 -10.39 21.79
CA LYS A 9 12.90 -11.12 22.93
C LYS A 9 12.40 -12.51 22.53
N ASP A 10 11.97 -12.69 21.28
CA ASP A 10 11.35 -13.94 20.84
C ASP A 10 11.64 -14.24 19.36
N LEU A 11 12.93 -14.46 19.07
CA LEU A 11 13.43 -14.74 17.71
C LEU A 11 12.77 -15.98 17.09
N ASN A 12 12.52 -17.02 17.89
CA ASN A 12 11.95 -18.27 17.40
C ASN A 12 10.51 -18.10 16.92
N ASN A 13 9.69 -17.37 17.67
CA ASN A 13 8.32 -17.06 17.26
C ASN A 13 8.31 -16.17 15.99
N TYR A 14 9.21 -15.18 15.95
CA TYR A 14 9.36 -14.36 14.72
C TYR A 14 9.76 -15.20 13.52
N LYS A 15 10.71 -16.13 13.66
CA LYS A 15 11.09 -17.05 12.57
C LYS A 15 9.89 -17.86 12.09
N LYS A 16 9.11 -18.43 13.02
CA LYS A 16 7.89 -19.19 12.68
C LYS A 16 6.90 -18.33 11.91
N LYS A 17 6.55 -17.14 12.43
CA LYS A 17 5.59 -16.22 11.80
C LYS A 17 6.08 -15.69 10.45
N LEU A 18 7.38 -15.46 10.28
CA LEU A 18 7.96 -15.07 8.98
C LEU A 18 7.94 -16.23 7.97
N LYS A 19 8.13 -17.48 8.44
CA LYS A 19 7.97 -18.68 7.61
C LYS A 19 6.53 -18.81 7.09
N ASP A 20 5.54 -18.48 7.92
CA ASP A 20 4.12 -18.41 7.51
C ASP A 20 3.88 -17.35 6.42
N ARG A 21 4.78 -16.36 6.30
CA ARG A 21 4.83 -15.34 5.23
C ARG A 21 5.75 -15.72 4.07
N ASN A 22 6.04 -17.02 3.88
CA ASN A 22 6.96 -17.55 2.85
C ASN A 22 8.38 -16.96 2.91
N LEU A 23 8.84 -16.51 4.09
CA LEU A 23 10.19 -16.00 4.28
C LEU A 23 10.96 -16.87 5.29
N ASP A 24 12.13 -17.38 4.85
CA ASP A 24 13.07 -18.01 5.78
C ASP A 24 13.98 -16.94 6.39
N PHE A 25 13.85 -16.77 7.72
CA PHE A 25 14.59 -15.77 8.46
C PHE A 25 15.87 -16.35 9.05
N ASP A 26 17.01 -15.86 8.57
CA ASP A 26 18.33 -16.23 9.08
C ASP A 26 18.59 -15.56 10.44
N ILE A 27 18.18 -16.28 11.52
CA ILE A 27 18.36 -15.81 12.90
C ILE A 27 19.84 -15.67 13.25
N GLU A 28 20.71 -16.59 12.82
CA GLU A 28 22.12 -16.60 13.20
C GLU A 28 22.83 -15.35 12.67
N ARG A 29 22.61 -15.07 11.39
CA ARG A 29 23.16 -13.87 10.76
C ARG A 29 22.65 -12.60 11.41
N PHE A 30 21.33 -12.51 11.67
CA PHE A 30 20.74 -11.38 12.38
C PHE A 30 21.35 -11.20 13.75
N THR A 31 21.41 -12.26 14.58
CA THR A 31 21.93 -12.22 15.95
C THR A 31 23.38 -11.76 15.98
N LYS A 32 24.23 -12.32 15.11
CA LYS A 32 25.65 -11.93 15.00
C LYS A 32 25.82 -10.45 14.69
N LEU A 33 25.06 -9.93 13.70
CA LEU A 33 25.13 -8.51 13.33
C LEU A 33 24.60 -7.61 14.45
N ASP A 34 23.52 -8.03 15.12
CA ASP A 34 22.93 -7.27 16.22
C ASP A 34 23.83 -7.22 17.47
N GLU A 35 24.50 -8.32 17.81
CA GLU A 35 25.47 -8.38 18.90
C GLU A 35 26.67 -7.46 18.62
N VAL A 36 27.26 -7.55 17.42
CA VAL A 36 28.31 -6.64 16.98
C VAL A 36 27.86 -5.18 17.06
N ASN A 37 26.63 -4.89 16.58
CA ASN A 37 26.08 -3.52 16.64
C ASN A 37 25.97 -2.98 18.05
N ARG A 38 25.47 -3.79 18.99
CA ARG A 38 25.35 -3.41 20.41
C ARG A 38 26.72 -3.27 21.09
N GLY A 39 27.67 -4.13 20.78
CA GLY A 39 29.05 -4.01 21.26
C GLY A 39 29.68 -2.69 20.83
N LEU A 40 29.65 -2.37 19.53
CA LEU A 40 30.18 -1.13 18.98
C LEU A 40 29.50 0.14 19.55
N ILE A 41 28.18 0.07 19.83
CA ILE A 41 27.47 1.19 20.49
C ILE A 41 28.02 1.39 21.91
N ASN A 42 28.12 0.31 22.69
CA ASN A 42 28.61 0.36 24.06
C ASN A 42 30.05 0.88 24.13
N ASP A 43 30.95 0.37 23.27
CA ASP A 43 32.34 0.79 23.21
C ASP A 43 32.45 2.30 22.87
N LYS A 44 31.63 2.74 21.91
CA LYS A 44 31.56 4.17 21.56
C LYS A 44 31.10 5.04 22.74
N GLU A 45 30.02 4.63 23.43
CA GLU A 45 29.49 5.36 24.58
C GLU A 45 30.51 5.46 25.71
N LEU A 46 31.27 4.38 25.99
CA LEU A 46 32.34 4.39 26.99
C LEU A 46 33.45 5.38 26.63
N LEU A 47 33.91 5.37 25.37
CA LEU A 47 34.93 6.31 24.91
C LEU A 47 34.44 7.78 24.91
N GLU A 48 33.18 8.02 24.57
CA GLU A 48 32.57 9.35 24.65
C GLU A 48 32.50 9.85 26.11
N GLN A 49 32.18 8.98 27.07
CA GLN A 49 32.20 9.29 28.51
C GLN A 49 33.62 9.58 28.99
N GLU A 50 34.63 8.78 28.60
CA GLU A 50 36.05 9.04 28.94
C GLU A 50 36.53 10.36 28.37
N LYS A 51 36.23 10.64 27.09
CA LYS A 51 36.56 11.90 26.43
C LYS A 51 35.95 13.10 27.18
N LYS A 52 34.68 12.98 27.59
CA LYS A 52 33.99 14.04 28.37
C LYS A 52 34.60 14.21 29.76
N ALA A 53 35.11 13.17 30.39
CA ALA A 53 35.82 13.28 31.68
C ALA A 53 37.17 14.00 31.51
N LEU A 54 37.95 13.66 30.47
CA LEU A 54 39.21 14.31 30.15
C LEU A 54 39.06 15.80 29.81
N SER A 55 37.98 16.19 29.12
CA SER A 55 37.72 17.58 28.75
C SER A 55 37.43 18.51 29.92
N LYS A 56 37.09 17.97 31.08
CA LYS A 56 36.89 18.73 32.33
C LYS A 56 38.23 19.09 33.05
N SER A 57 39.32 18.42 32.69
CA SER A 57 40.68 18.65 33.23
C SER A 57 41.44 19.58 32.31
N LYS A 58 42.07 20.66 32.87
CA LYS A 58 42.85 21.63 32.12
C LYS A 58 44.31 21.19 31.86
N ASP A 59 44.65 19.91 32.01
CA ASP A 59 46.01 19.39 31.83
C ASP A 59 46.30 19.17 30.32
N THR A 60 47.43 19.72 29.85
CA THR A 60 47.88 19.60 28.45
C THR A 60 48.19 18.15 28.04
N LYS A 61 48.56 17.27 28.97
CA LYS A 61 48.73 15.82 28.72
C LYS A 61 47.42 15.12 28.33
N ASN A 62 46.30 15.70 28.70
CA ASN A 62 44.99 15.17 28.37
C ASN A 62 44.57 15.49 26.92
N PHE A 63 45.23 16.46 26.24
CA PHE A 63 44.92 16.77 24.86
C PHE A 63 45.31 15.67 23.89
N GLU A 64 46.52 15.09 24.02
CA GLU A 64 46.93 13.97 23.17
C GLU A 64 46.09 12.72 23.40
N LYS A 65 45.74 12.42 24.68
CA LYS A 65 44.85 11.33 25.01
C LYS A 65 43.44 11.52 24.44
N SER A 66 42.91 12.75 24.55
CA SER A 66 41.60 13.11 23.95
C SER A 66 41.59 12.99 22.44
N LYS A 67 42.73 13.32 21.75
CA LYS A 67 42.87 13.15 20.31
C LYS A 67 42.83 11.66 19.91
N LYS A 68 43.62 10.80 20.61
CA LYS A 68 43.57 9.35 20.35
C LYS A 68 42.15 8.75 20.52
N ILE A 69 41.48 9.11 21.61
CA ILE A 69 40.08 8.68 21.82
C ILE A 69 39.15 9.17 20.71
N SER A 70 39.38 10.39 20.16
CA SER A 70 38.58 10.89 19.02
C SER A 70 38.81 10.05 17.77
N ASP A 71 40.04 9.62 17.50
CA ASP A 71 40.37 8.75 16.36
C ASP A 71 39.75 7.36 16.52
N GLU A 72 39.75 6.82 17.73
CA GLU A 72 39.09 5.54 18.06
C GLU A 72 37.56 5.64 17.87
N ILE A 73 36.91 6.68 18.39
CA ILE A 73 35.48 6.96 18.19
C ILE A 73 35.15 7.04 16.69
N SER A 74 36.01 7.72 15.90
CA SER A 74 35.83 7.81 14.44
C SER A 74 35.90 6.44 13.78
N SER A 75 36.87 5.60 14.16
CA SER A 75 37.04 4.24 13.67
C SER A 75 35.82 3.37 14.01
N ILE A 76 35.40 3.39 15.28
CA ILE A 76 34.21 2.64 15.73
C ILE A 76 32.94 3.14 14.99
N THR A 77 32.81 4.44 14.79
CA THR A 77 31.66 5.01 14.07
C THR A 77 31.58 4.50 12.62
N LYS A 78 32.74 4.36 11.94
CA LYS A 78 32.78 3.77 10.59
C LYS A 78 32.30 2.31 10.61
N LYS A 79 32.85 1.48 11.51
CA LYS A 79 32.45 0.07 11.67
C LYS A 79 30.97 -0.07 12.04
N LEU A 80 30.48 0.80 12.93
CA LEU A 80 29.07 0.84 13.31
C LEU A 80 28.16 1.14 12.13
N ASN A 81 28.52 2.14 11.30
CA ASN A 81 27.75 2.52 10.13
C ASN A 81 27.71 1.38 9.08
N GLU A 82 28.80 0.67 8.86
CA GLU A 82 28.86 -0.47 7.97
C GLU A 82 28.00 -1.63 8.48
N ASN A 83 28.18 -2.00 9.76
CA ASN A 83 27.39 -3.07 10.35
C ASN A 83 25.89 -2.73 10.39
N GLN A 84 25.54 -1.47 10.67
CA GLN A 84 24.16 -0.98 10.65
C GLN A 84 23.54 -1.07 9.24
N LYS A 85 24.30 -0.83 8.17
CA LYS A 85 23.82 -1.03 6.78
C LYS A 85 23.43 -2.49 6.54
N HIS A 86 24.28 -3.44 6.98
CA HIS A 86 24.00 -4.88 6.82
C HIS A 86 22.78 -5.31 7.64
N LEU A 87 22.69 -4.85 8.89
CA LEU A 87 21.55 -5.13 9.77
C LEU A 87 20.25 -4.54 9.20
N ASN A 88 20.28 -3.29 8.74
CA ASN A 88 19.14 -2.63 8.12
C ASN A 88 18.68 -3.35 6.85
N LYS A 89 19.59 -3.81 6.01
CA LYS A 89 19.22 -4.59 4.80
C LYS A 89 18.36 -5.79 5.16
N ILE A 90 18.74 -6.55 6.19
CA ILE A 90 17.92 -7.68 6.67
C ILE A 90 16.56 -7.20 7.15
N ILE A 91 16.52 -6.20 8.06
CA ILE A 91 15.28 -5.75 8.71
C ILE A 91 14.30 -5.12 7.71
N TYR A 92 14.80 -4.42 6.69
CA TYR A 92 13.96 -3.74 5.70
C TYR A 92 13.30 -4.70 4.72
N GLU A 93 13.84 -5.90 4.55
CA GLU A 93 13.30 -6.96 3.71
C GLU A 93 12.29 -7.88 4.45
N LEU A 94 12.16 -7.75 5.77
CA LEU A 94 11.20 -8.54 6.54
C LEU A 94 9.77 -7.99 6.34
N PRO A 95 8.81 -8.83 5.90
CA PRO A 95 7.40 -8.45 5.83
C PRO A 95 6.80 -8.29 7.23
N ASN A 96 5.68 -7.58 7.35
CA ASN A 96 4.96 -7.48 8.61
C ASN A 96 4.47 -8.86 9.07
N ILE A 97 4.26 -9.02 10.38
CA ILE A 97 3.77 -10.25 10.99
C ILE A 97 2.25 -10.30 10.89
N ALA A 98 1.72 -11.42 10.41
CA ALA A 98 0.28 -11.66 10.37
C ALA A 98 -0.31 -11.78 11.79
N LEU A 99 -1.55 -11.30 11.96
CA LEU A 99 -2.35 -11.53 13.17
C LEU A 99 -2.72 -13.01 13.27
N ASP A 100 -3.01 -13.46 14.51
CA ASP A 100 -3.23 -14.89 14.80
C ASP A 100 -4.53 -15.44 14.17
N ASP A 101 -5.49 -14.58 13.82
CA ASP A 101 -6.75 -14.95 13.17
C ASP A 101 -6.69 -14.98 11.64
N VAL A 102 -5.52 -14.67 11.06
CA VAL A 102 -5.27 -14.77 9.62
C VAL A 102 -5.06 -16.24 9.22
N PRO A 103 -5.73 -16.75 8.17
CA PRO A 103 -5.55 -18.12 7.74
C PRO A 103 -4.13 -18.42 7.29
N LEU A 104 -3.57 -19.53 7.76
CA LEU A 104 -2.26 -19.99 7.35
C LEU A 104 -2.32 -20.57 5.95
N GLY A 105 -1.42 -20.12 5.06
CA GLY A 105 -1.39 -20.62 3.69
C GLY A 105 -0.26 -20.01 2.87
N LYS A 106 0.10 -20.67 1.77
CA LYS A 106 1.22 -20.24 0.89
C LYS A 106 0.81 -19.23 -0.18
N ASP A 107 -0.46 -19.28 -0.60
CA ASP A 107 -0.98 -18.54 -1.75
C ASP A 107 -2.49 -18.27 -1.62
N GLU A 108 -3.08 -17.73 -2.68
CA GLU A 108 -4.51 -17.41 -2.79
C GLU A 108 -5.46 -18.58 -2.55
N LYS A 109 -5.02 -19.83 -2.74
CA LYS A 109 -5.86 -21.02 -2.53
C LYS A 109 -6.24 -21.24 -1.07
N SER A 110 -5.50 -20.62 -0.17
CA SER A 110 -5.72 -20.69 1.28
C SER A 110 -6.53 -19.50 1.82
N ASN A 111 -6.97 -18.59 0.95
CA ASN A 111 -7.81 -17.47 1.31
C ASN A 111 -9.17 -17.95 1.79
N LYS A 112 -9.74 -17.23 2.77
CA LYS A 112 -11.02 -17.59 3.38
C LYS A 112 -12.14 -16.70 2.88
N LEU A 113 -13.15 -17.31 2.25
CA LEU A 113 -14.39 -16.60 1.92
C LEU A 113 -15.10 -16.15 3.22
N ILE A 114 -15.39 -14.87 3.33
CA ILE A 114 -16.07 -14.28 4.48
C ILE A 114 -17.56 -14.11 4.18
N LYS A 115 -17.91 -13.49 3.05
CA LYS A 115 -19.30 -13.26 2.64
C LYS A 115 -19.43 -13.02 1.15
N LYS A 116 -20.65 -13.16 0.65
CA LYS A 116 -21.07 -12.77 -0.70
C LYS A 116 -22.22 -11.77 -0.62
N PHE A 117 -22.31 -10.90 -1.61
CA PHE A 117 -23.38 -9.94 -1.77
C PHE A 117 -23.88 -9.89 -3.21
N GLY A 118 -25.19 -9.62 -3.36
CA GLY A 118 -25.82 -9.47 -4.66
C GLY A 118 -26.12 -10.79 -5.34
N LYS A 119 -27.08 -10.75 -6.27
CA LYS A 119 -27.44 -11.90 -7.11
C LYS A 119 -26.76 -11.76 -8.46
N ILE A 120 -26.04 -12.80 -8.88
CA ILE A 120 -25.50 -12.87 -10.23
C ILE A 120 -26.68 -12.91 -11.22
N LYS A 121 -26.65 -12.01 -12.20
CA LYS A 121 -27.69 -11.93 -13.24
C LYS A 121 -27.55 -13.08 -14.23
N ASP A 122 -28.66 -13.68 -14.58
CA ASP A 122 -28.76 -14.58 -15.73
C ASP A 122 -29.10 -13.73 -16.97
N PHE A 123 -28.33 -13.90 -18.02
CA PHE A 123 -28.55 -13.22 -19.30
C PHE A 123 -29.16 -14.18 -20.31
N SER A 124 -30.22 -13.77 -20.98
CA SER A 124 -30.87 -14.52 -22.06
C SER A 124 -30.10 -14.44 -23.39
N PHE A 125 -29.04 -13.68 -23.44
CA PHE A 125 -28.22 -13.45 -24.63
C PHE A 125 -26.72 -13.74 -24.34
N LYS A 126 -25.92 -13.80 -25.42
CA LYS A 126 -24.49 -14.03 -25.30
C LYS A 126 -23.80 -12.81 -24.70
N ILE A 127 -23.23 -12.99 -23.50
CA ILE A 127 -22.47 -11.98 -22.78
C ILE A 127 -21.23 -11.58 -23.60
N LYS A 128 -21.02 -10.28 -23.75
CA LYS A 128 -19.79 -9.70 -24.32
C LYS A 128 -18.83 -9.28 -23.20
N SER A 129 -17.55 -9.47 -23.40
CA SER A 129 -16.52 -8.91 -22.54
C SER A 129 -16.43 -7.38 -22.70
N HIS A 130 -15.86 -6.70 -21.70
CA HIS A 130 -15.64 -5.26 -21.78
C HIS A 130 -14.81 -4.84 -23.03
N THR A 131 -13.91 -5.71 -23.51
CA THR A 131 -13.15 -5.46 -24.73
C THR A 131 -14.02 -5.52 -25.98
N GLU A 132 -14.97 -6.47 -26.05
CA GLU A 132 -15.95 -6.56 -27.15
C GLU A 132 -16.96 -5.40 -27.10
N ILE A 133 -17.42 -5.03 -25.89
CA ILE A 133 -18.29 -3.85 -25.69
C ILE A 133 -17.57 -2.57 -26.14
N GLY A 134 -16.33 -2.37 -25.70
CA GLY A 134 -15.54 -1.17 -25.98
C GLY A 134 -15.06 -1.06 -27.43
N SER A 135 -14.95 -2.18 -28.17
CA SER A 135 -14.58 -2.18 -29.60
C SER A 135 -15.63 -1.54 -30.49
N LYS A 136 -16.90 -1.55 -30.07
CA LYS A 136 -17.96 -0.81 -30.75
C LYS A 136 -17.64 0.69 -30.70
N ASP A 137 -17.58 1.34 -31.84
CA ASP A 137 -17.22 2.75 -32.01
C ASP A 137 -15.85 3.12 -31.43
N ASN A 138 -15.01 2.12 -31.20
CA ASN A 138 -13.64 2.28 -30.66
C ASN A 138 -13.58 3.11 -29.35
N ASN A 139 -14.54 2.90 -28.45
CA ASN A 139 -14.66 3.65 -27.19
C ASN A 139 -13.62 3.22 -26.14
N ILE A 140 -13.15 1.94 -26.19
CA ILE A 140 -11.96 1.44 -25.48
C ILE A 140 -10.93 1.11 -26.55
N ASP A 141 -9.94 1.97 -26.74
CA ASP A 141 -9.00 1.92 -27.85
C ASP A 141 -7.62 1.44 -27.41
N PHE A 142 -7.38 0.16 -27.58
CA PHE A 142 -6.08 -0.45 -27.29
C PHE A 142 -5.06 -0.23 -28.42
N GLU A 143 -5.50 -0.14 -29.68
CA GLU A 143 -4.57 0.05 -30.83
C GLU A 143 -3.87 1.40 -30.75
N THR A 144 -4.63 2.47 -30.50
CA THR A 144 -4.04 3.79 -30.32
C THR A 144 -3.14 3.82 -29.09
N SER A 145 -3.52 3.19 -27.98
CA SER A 145 -2.69 3.16 -26.78
C SER A 145 -1.36 2.46 -27.01
N ILE A 146 -1.34 1.38 -27.83
CA ILE A 146 -0.10 0.69 -28.20
C ILE A 146 0.84 1.61 -28.99
N LYS A 147 0.30 2.41 -29.90
CA LYS A 147 1.08 3.40 -30.67
C LYS A 147 1.65 4.52 -29.79
N LEU A 148 0.91 4.91 -28.72
CA LEU A 148 1.31 5.99 -27.83
C LEU A 148 2.29 5.53 -26.75
N SER A 149 2.07 4.35 -26.15
CA SER A 149 2.78 3.97 -24.90
C SER A 149 3.13 2.48 -24.81
N GLY A 150 2.72 1.66 -25.79
CA GLY A 150 2.93 0.21 -25.76
C GLY A 150 1.74 -0.55 -25.17
N SER A 151 1.97 -1.81 -24.78
CA SER A 151 0.95 -2.69 -24.21
C SER A 151 0.56 -2.25 -22.79
N ARG A 152 -0.61 -2.74 -22.30
CA ARG A 152 -1.12 -2.48 -20.94
C ARG A 152 -1.43 -1.00 -20.66
N PHE A 153 -1.74 -0.23 -21.70
CA PHE A 153 -2.36 1.08 -21.62
C PHE A 153 -3.70 1.05 -22.35
N VAL A 154 -4.54 2.02 -22.10
CA VAL A 154 -5.85 2.16 -22.74
C VAL A 154 -6.12 3.64 -23.04
N VAL A 155 -6.80 3.89 -24.15
CA VAL A 155 -7.41 5.19 -24.44
C VAL A 155 -8.92 5.02 -24.35
N LEU A 156 -9.56 5.74 -23.45
CA LEU A 156 -11.02 5.80 -23.33
C LEU A 156 -11.54 7.00 -24.11
N LYS A 157 -12.67 6.84 -24.79
CA LYS A 157 -13.27 7.89 -25.62
C LYS A 157 -14.75 8.11 -25.27
N ASN A 158 -15.25 9.28 -25.63
CA ASN A 158 -16.66 9.63 -25.58
C ASN A 158 -17.33 9.34 -24.21
N LYS A 159 -18.44 8.63 -24.22
CA LYS A 159 -19.20 8.29 -23.00
C LYS A 159 -18.45 7.36 -22.04
N PHE A 160 -17.44 6.61 -22.52
CA PHE A 160 -16.61 5.76 -21.67
C PHE A 160 -15.59 6.58 -20.88
N ALA A 161 -15.01 7.61 -21.48
CA ALA A 161 -14.19 8.57 -20.74
C ALA A 161 -15.03 9.35 -19.71
N LEU A 162 -16.28 9.70 -20.07
CA LEU A 162 -17.23 10.30 -19.13
C LEU A 162 -17.56 9.35 -17.98
N LEU A 163 -17.76 8.05 -18.27
CA LEU A 163 -18.05 7.03 -17.24
C LEU A 163 -16.90 6.86 -16.26
N GLU A 164 -15.64 6.84 -16.73
CA GLU A 164 -14.47 6.78 -15.82
C GLU A 164 -14.48 7.95 -14.85
N ARG A 165 -14.67 9.18 -15.34
CA ARG A 165 -14.74 10.38 -14.49
C ARG A 165 -15.97 10.36 -13.56
N ALA A 166 -17.11 9.85 -14.03
CA ALA A 166 -18.33 9.70 -13.24
C ALA A 166 -18.12 8.74 -12.07
N LEU A 167 -17.44 7.60 -12.29
CA LEU A 167 -17.10 6.64 -11.26
C LEU A 167 -16.16 7.26 -10.22
N ILE A 168 -15.14 8.00 -10.64
CA ILE A 168 -14.21 8.72 -9.76
C ILE A 168 -14.98 9.69 -8.86
N ASN A 169 -15.77 10.57 -9.44
CA ASN A 169 -16.50 11.59 -8.69
C ASN A 169 -17.54 10.97 -7.75
N PHE A 170 -18.25 9.93 -8.19
CA PHE A 170 -19.21 9.21 -7.35
C PHE A 170 -18.53 8.59 -6.12
N MET A 171 -17.38 7.95 -6.30
CA MET A 171 -16.64 7.32 -5.19
C MET A 171 -16.09 8.38 -4.23
N LEU A 172 -15.49 9.46 -4.73
CA LEU A 172 -14.99 10.57 -3.89
C LEU A 172 -16.12 11.20 -3.08
N ASP A 173 -17.23 11.60 -3.75
CA ASP A 173 -18.39 12.20 -3.08
C ASP A 173 -18.95 11.27 -1.99
N THR A 174 -19.01 9.96 -2.26
CA THR A 174 -19.51 8.98 -1.28
C THR A 174 -18.58 8.92 -0.07
N HIS A 175 -17.28 8.79 -0.28
CA HIS A 175 -16.33 8.68 0.83
C HIS A 175 -16.22 9.98 1.64
N VAL A 176 -16.30 11.14 1.00
CA VAL A 176 -16.23 12.44 1.68
C VAL A 176 -17.54 12.73 2.44
N ASN A 177 -18.66 12.64 1.74
CA ASN A 177 -19.94 13.11 2.30
C ASN A 177 -20.55 12.13 3.31
N GLU A 178 -20.50 10.82 3.01
CA GLU A 178 -21.13 9.80 3.87
C GLU A 178 -20.16 9.27 4.93
N PHE A 179 -18.89 9.00 4.54
CA PHE A 179 -17.91 8.35 5.42
C PHE A 179 -16.91 9.31 6.06
N LYS A 180 -17.02 10.63 5.79
CA LYS A 180 -16.22 11.67 6.43
C LYS A 180 -14.71 11.53 6.24
N TYR A 181 -14.30 11.05 5.07
CA TYR A 181 -12.91 11.14 4.65
C TYR A 181 -12.58 12.57 4.22
N THR A 182 -11.35 13.01 4.50
CA THR A 182 -10.82 14.27 3.97
C THR A 182 -10.21 13.99 2.59
N GLU A 183 -10.73 14.65 1.56
CA GLU A 183 -10.18 14.57 0.22
C GLU A 183 -8.84 15.31 0.14
N ILE A 184 -7.87 14.66 -0.49
CA ILE A 184 -6.51 15.18 -0.70
C ILE A 184 -6.19 15.14 -2.19
N SER A 185 -5.62 16.22 -2.71
CA SER A 185 -5.00 16.26 -4.04
C SER A 185 -3.47 16.23 -3.89
N PRO A 186 -2.83 15.05 -3.89
CA PRO A 186 -1.42 14.91 -3.57
C PRO A 186 -0.52 15.00 -4.81
N PRO A 187 0.80 15.25 -4.64
CA PRO A 187 1.77 15.08 -5.70
C PRO A 187 1.88 13.62 -6.14
N LEU A 188 2.15 13.41 -7.44
CA LEU A 188 2.28 12.07 -8.05
C LEU A 188 3.74 11.59 -8.12
N ILE A 189 4.69 12.50 -7.94
CA ILE A 189 6.13 12.24 -7.92
C ILE A 189 6.62 12.40 -6.49
N VAL A 190 7.23 11.36 -5.95
CA VAL A 190 7.64 11.31 -4.56
C VAL A 190 9.12 10.96 -4.39
N ASN A 191 9.69 11.32 -3.26
CA ASN A 191 11.04 10.98 -2.88
C ASN A 191 11.16 9.50 -2.45
N GLU A 192 12.35 8.93 -2.58
CA GLU A 192 12.66 7.55 -2.18
C GLU A 192 12.23 7.22 -0.74
N ASP A 193 12.44 8.15 0.18
CA ASP A 193 12.10 7.95 1.59
C ASP A 193 10.58 7.89 1.86
N VAL A 194 9.75 8.45 0.98
CA VAL A 194 8.28 8.33 1.01
C VAL A 194 7.87 6.92 0.56
N MET A 195 8.49 6.39 -0.49
CA MET A 195 8.33 5.00 -0.95
C MET A 195 8.77 3.99 0.12
N PHE A 196 9.87 4.28 0.81
CA PHE A 196 10.34 3.49 1.94
C PHE A 196 9.34 3.47 3.10
N GLY A 197 8.71 4.61 3.40
CA GLY A 197 7.77 4.78 4.51
C GLY A 197 6.62 3.77 4.49
N THR A 198 6.06 3.47 3.33
CA THR A 198 4.96 2.52 3.14
C THR A 198 5.41 1.10 2.81
N GLY A 199 6.72 0.87 2.58
CA GLY A 199 7.27 -0.46 2.32
C GLY A 199 7.37 -0.84 0.84
N GLN A 200 7.19 0.11 -0.07
CA GLN A 200 7.42 -0.12 -1.50
C GLN A 200 8.90 -0.38 -1.78
N LEU A 201 9.78 0.36 -1.12
CA LEU A 201 11.22 0.16 -1.15
C LEU A 201 11.74 -0.47 0.15
N PRO A 202 12.82 -1.27 0.06
CA PRO A 202 13.54 -1.71 -1.15
C PRO A 202 12.88 -2.88 -1.89
N LYS A 203 11.88 -3.55 -1.31
CA LYS A 203 11.38 -4.88 -1.73
C LYS A 203 10.85 -4.92 -3.16
N PHE A 204 10.13 -3.87 -3.60
CA PHE A 204 9.44 -3.83 -4.88
C PHE A 204 10.05 -2.80 -5.84
N GLU A 205 11.36 -2.59 -5.77
CA GLU A 205 12.06 -1.60 -6.60
C GLU A 205 11.85 -1.85 -8.10
N ASP A 206 11.91 -3.11 -8.54
CA ASP A 206 11.75 -3.49 -9.94
C ASP A 206 10.36 -3.17 -10.50
N ASP A 207 9.36 -3.01 -9.64
CA ASP A 207 7.97 -2.69 -10.01
C ASP A 207 7.70 -1.17 -10.08
N GLN A 208 8.65 -0.33 -9.65
CA GLN A 208 8.47 1.11 -9.56
C GLN A 208 9.00 1.85 -10.79
N PHE A 209 8.30 2.90 -11.22
CA PHE A 209 8.80 3.86 -12.20
C PHE A 209 9.66 4.93 -11.51
N GLU A 210 10.97 4.82 -11.66
CA GLU A 210 11.92 5.84 -11.22
C GLU A 210 12.04 6.96 -12.25
N ILE A 211 12.03 8.21 -11.80
CA ILE A 211 12.22 9.40 -12.62
C ILE A 211 13.58 10.01 -12.30
N LYS A 212 14.37 10.23 -13.33
CA LYS A 212 15.66 10.94 -13.23
C LYS A 212 15.44 12.44 -13.37
N PHE A 213 15.90 13.19 -12.39
CA PHE A 213 16.01 14.64 -12.46
C PHE A 213 17.47 15.01 -12.69
N GLU A 214 17.73 15.85 -13.68
CA GLU A 214 19.06 16.42 -13.89
C GLU A 214 19.48 17.22 -12.64
N ASN A 215 20.74 17.05 -12.24
CA ASN A 215 21.34 17.74 -11.08
C ASN A 215 20.75 17.40 -9.69
N SER A 216 20.03 16.26 -9.55
CA SER A 216 19.56 15.77 -8.26
C SER A 216 20.15 14.39 -7.96
N SER A 217 20.80 14.26 -6.79
CA SER A 217 21.19 12.95 -6.24
C SER A 217 20.04 12.22 -5.59
N GLN A 218 18.89 12.88 -5.40
CA GLN A 218 17.73 12.31 -4.75
C GLN A 218 16.87 11.54 -5.75
N ARG A 219 16.70 10.25 -5.49
CA ARG A 219 15.82 9.40 -6.30
C ARG A 219 14.36 9.81 -6.14
N LYS A 220 13.63 9.81 -7.27
CA LYS A 220 12.20 10.12 -7.30
C LYS A 220 11.43 9.06 -8.09
N PHE A 221 10.17 8.85 -7.72
CA PHE A 221 9.33 7.80 -8.25
C PHE A 221 7.93 8.32 -8.57
N LEU A 222 7.31 7.78 -9.62
CA LEU A 222 5.87 7.87 -9.79
C LEU A 222 5.18 6.98 -8.76
N ILE A 223 4.08 7.44 -8.18
CA ILE A 223 3.35 6.69 -7.15
C ILE A 223 2.68 5.45 -7.74
N PRO A 224 2.85 4.24 -7.15
CA PRO A 224 2.11 3.04 -7.54
C PRO A 224 0.69 3.00 -6.94
N THR A 225 0.41 3.88 -5.98
CA THR A 225 -0.84 4.03 -5.24
C THR A 225 -0.79 5.34 -4.45
N ALA A 226 -1.93 5.98 -4.25
CA ALA A 226 -2.01 7.16 -3.38
C ALA A 226 -1.73 6.83 -1.90
N GLU A 227 -1.80 5.55 -1.48
CA GLU A 227 -1.35 5.10 -0.16
C GLU A 227 0.00 5.70 0.21
N VAL A 228 0.95 5.70 -0.74
CA VAL A 228 2.31 6.19 -0.52
C VAL A 228 2.33 7.63 -0.04
N VAL A 229 1.56 8.50 -0.67
CA VAL A 229 1.50 9.92 -0.29
C VAL A 229 0.61 10.16 0.91
N LEU A 230 -0.59 9.59 0.93
CA LEU A 230 -1.57 9.83 2.00
C LEU A 230 -1.06 9.37 3.36
N THR A 231 -0.43 8.19 3.42
CA THR A 231 0.13 7.66 4.66
C THR A 231 1.31 8.52 5.16
N ASN A 232 2.12 9.04 4.24
CA ASN A 232 3.26 9.89 4.59
C ASN A 232 2.90 11.35 4.96
N LEU A 233 1.62 11.76 4.91
CA LEU A 233 1.19 13.07 5.43
C LEU A 233 1.54 13.25 6.92
N VAL A 234 1.61 12.15 7.66
CA VAL A 234 2.01 12.15 9.09
C VAL A 234 3.46 11.72 9.32
N ARG A 235 4.29 11.70 8.27
CA ARG A 235 5.71 11.35 8.38
C ARG A 235 6.45 12.28 9.33
N LYS A 236 7.28 11.70 10.23
CA LYS A 236 8.06 12.41 11.26
C LYS A 236 7.22 13.33 12.16
N SER A 237 5.91 13.09 12.23
CA SER A 237 5.02 13.83 13.13
C SER A 237 4.92 13.18 14.51
N ASN A 238 4.54 14.00 15.47
CA ASN A 238 4.14 13.59 16.80
C ASN A 238 2.77 14.22 17.10
N LEU A 239 1.72 13.52 16.69
CA LEU A 239 0.34 14.01 16.73
C LEU A 239 -0.16 14.10 18.17
N GLU A 240 -1.08 15.02 18.43
CA GLU A 240 -1.88 14.98 19.66
C GLU A 240 -2.93 13.86 19.54
N GLN A 241 -3.28 13.21 20.66
CA GLN A 241 -4.22 12.09 20.65
C GLN A 241 -5.60 12.47 20.09
N ASN A 242 -6.03 13.71 20.32
CA ASN A 242 -7.31 14.23 19.82
C ASN A 242 -7.33 14.50 18.31
N GLN A 243 -6.20 14.44 17.63
CA GLN A 243 -6.09 14.53 16.16
C GLN A 243 -6.35 13.18 15.47
N LEU A 244 -6.53 12.10 16.23
CA LEU A 244 -6.84 10.77 15.73
C LEU A 244 -8.34 10.45 15.94
N PRO A 245 -8.99 9.72 15.00
CA PRO A 245 -8.43 9.19 13.75
C PRO A 245 -8.34 10.25 12.65
N GLN A 246 -7.33 10.16 11.78
CA GLN A 246 -7.28 10.89 10.52
C GLN A 246 -7.65 9.95 9.39
N ARG A 247 -8.51 10.40 8.47
CA ARG A 247 -9.00 9.61 7.34
C ARG A 247 -8.88 10.43 6.07
N PHE A 248 -8.12 9.90 5.11
CA PHE A 248 -7.81 10.58 3.85
C PHE A 248 -8.28 9.77 2.66
N VAL A 249 -8.79 10.44 1.63
CA VAL A 249 -9.15 9.86 0.34
C VAL A 249 -8.51 10.66 -0.79
N ALA A 250 -8.03 9.98 -1.81
CA ALA A 250 -7.58 10.61 -3.03
C ALA A 250 -7.90 9.75 -4.25
N SER A 251 -8.26 10.37 -5.35
CA SER A 251 -8.26 9.72 -6.68
C SER A 251 -7.02 10.14 -7.43
N THR A 252 -6.18 9.19 -7.76
CA THR A 252 -4.95 9.46 -8.51
C THR A 252 -4.73 8.44 -9.63
N PRO A 253 -4.02 8.82 -10.71
CA PRO A 253 -3.33 7.83 -11.52
C PRO A 253 -2.31 7.11 -10.66
N CYS A 254 -2.15 5.81 -10.90
CA CYS A 254 -1.21 4.92 -10.26
C CYS A 254 -0.35 4.27 -11.33
N PHE A 255 0.95 4.08 -11.05
CA PHE A 255 1.92 3.63 -12.04
C PHE A 255 2.65 2.38 -11.55
N ARG A 256 2.53 1.25 -12.27
CA ARG A 256 3.16 -0.04 -11.93
C ARG A 256 3.81 -0.67 -13.16
N LYS A 257 5.05 -1.11 -13.06
CA LYS A 257 5.72 -1.84 -14.13
C LYS A 257 5.18 -3.26 -14.32
N GLU A 258 4.44 -3.79 -13.32
CA GLU A 258 3.88 -5.14 -13.37
C GLU A 258 4.94 -6.23 -13.64
N ALA A 259 6.13 -6.08 -13.06
CA ALA A 259 7.31 -6.88 -13.36
C ALA A 259 7.12 -8.40 -13.14
N GLY A 260 6.25 -8.80 -12.22
CA GLY A 260 5.96 -10.22 -11.92
C GLY A 260 4.81 -10.83 -12.72
N SER A 261 4.16 -10.10 -13.63
CA SER A 261 2.91 -10.49 -14.26
C SER A 261 3.01 -10.85 -15.75
N TYR A 262 4.17 -11.35 -16.19
CA TYR A 262 4.39 -11.71 -17.58
C TYR A 262 3.36 -12.76 -18.06
N GLY A 263 2.68 -12.46 -19.18
CA GLY A 263 1.66 -13.35 -19.76
C GLY A 263 0.28 -13.35 -19.07
N LYS A 264 0.12 -12.71 -17.90
CA LYS A 264 -1.19 -12.63 -17.22
C LYS A 264 -1.95 -11.38 -17.65
N ASP A 265 -3.26 -11.53 -17.93
CA ASP A 265 -4.20 -10.44 -18.26
C ASP A 265 -3.61 -9.43 -19.27
N THR A 266 -3.05 -9.93 -20.39
CA THR A 266 -2.39 -9.10 -21.40
C THR A 266 -3.36 -8.30 -22.28
N LYS A 267 -4.64 -8.65 -22.24
CA LYS A 267 -5.73 -7.97 -22.96
C LYS A 267 -6.74 -7.38 -21.97
N GLY A 268 -7.32 -6.23 -22.33
CA GLY A 268 -8.34 -5.59 -21.50
C GLY A 268 -7.78 -4.65 -20.44
N MET A 269 -8.64 -4.23 -19.51
CA MET A 269 -8.37 -3.19 -18.51
C MET A 269 -8.10 -3.75 -17.09
N ILE A 270 -7.96 -5.06 -16.94
CA ILE A 270 -7.77 -5.67 -15.60
C ILE A 270 -6.38 -5.37 -15.04
N ARG A 271 -5.36 -5.33 -15.91
CA ARG A 271 -3.96 -5.11 -15.51
C ARG A 271 -3.28 -4.11 -16.44
N GLN A 272 -2.96 -2.93 -15.89
CA GLN A 272 -2.45 -1.79 -16.64
C GLN A 272 -1.22 -1.19 -15.96
N HIS A 273 -0.30 -0.60 -16.74
CA HIS A 273 0.85 0.16 -16.24
C HIS A 273 0.43 1.50 -15.62
N GLN A 274 -0.65 2.08 -16.12
CA GLN A 274 -1.26 3.30 -15.61
C GLN A 274 -2.77 3.08 -15.46
N PHE A 275 -3.32 3.36 -14.28
CA PHE A 275 -4.75 3.23 -13.99
C PHE A 275 -5.15 4.22 -12.90
N TYR A 276 -6.42 4.60 -12.84
CA TYR A 276 -6.96 5.40 -11.74
C TYR A 276 -7.42 4.53 -10.58
N LYS A 277 -7.16 5.01 -9.37
CA LYS A 277 -7.62 4.39 -8.13
C LYS A 277 -8.07 5.45 -7.14
N VAL A 278 -9.23 5.25 -6.55
CA VAL A 278 -9.64 5.97 -5.34
C VAL A 278 -9.04 5.21 -4.16
N GLU A 279 -8.21 5.88 -3.37
CA GLU A 279 -7.50 5.27 -2.26
C GLU A 279 -7.96 5.86 -0.94
N LEU A 280 -8.18 4.99 0.03
CA LEU A 280 -8.52 5.31 1.41
C LEU A 280 -7.33 5.04 2.31
N VAL A 281 -7.00 5.97 3.19
CA VAL A 281 -5.98 5.79 4.24
C VAL A 281 -6.55 6.24 5.56
N SER A 282 -6.29 5.47 6.61
CA SER A 282 -6.62 5.86 7.98
C SER A 282 -5.39 5.79 8.87
N ILE A 283 -5.23 6.80 9.74
CA ILE A 283 -4.20 6.90 10.77
C ILE A 283 -4.93 6.87 12.11
N VAL A 284 -4.67 5.87 12.93
CA VAL A 284 -5.44 5.63 14.15
C VAL A 284 -4.56 5.26 15.35
N GLU A 285 -5.13 5.31 16.55
CA GLU A 285 -4.54 4.66 17.71
C GLU A 285 -4.51 3.13 17.52
N PRO A 286 -3.46 2.43 17.95
CA PRO A 286 -3.33 0.97 17.76
C PRO A 286 -4.54 0.16 18.24
N LYS A 287 -5.17 0.56 19.36
CA LYS A 287 -6.34 -0.14 19.93
C LYS A 287 -7.57 -0.13 19.01
N ASN A 288 -7.67 0.87 18.11
CA ASN A 288 -8.82 1.06 17.22
C ASN A 288 -8.57 0.48 15.82
N CYS A 289 -7.42 -0.15 15.58
CA CYS A 289 -6.96 -0.52 14.24
C CYS A 289 -7.89 -1.52 13.55
N LEU A 290 -8.32 -2.58 14.25
CA LEU A 290 -9.18 -3.61 13.66
C LEU A 290 -10.63 -3.12 13.45
N GLU A 291 -11.13 -2.27 14.33
CA GLU A 291 -12.43 -1.63 14.13
C GLU A 291 -12.42 -0.72 12.89
N GLU A 292 -11.36 0.06 12.73
CA GLU A 292 -11.18 0.92 11.56
C GLU A 292 -11.00 0.11 10.26
N LEU A 293 -10.34 -1.07 10.30
CA LEU A 293 -10.25 -1.97 9.16
C LEU A 293 -11.64 -2.43 8.68
N ASN A 294 -12.48 -2.86 9.62
CA ASN A 294 -13.85 -3.27 9.31
C ASN A 294 -14.69 -2.09 8.78
N ARG A 295 -14.50 -0.90 9.33
CA ARG A 295 -15.17 0.32 8.84
C ARG A 295 -14.72 0.64 7.41
N MET A 296 -13.42 0.62 7.13
CA MET A 296 -12.86 0.89 5.80
C MET A 296 -13.37 -0.12 4.77
N LEU A 297 -13.42 -1.40 5.14
CA LEU A 297 -14.00 -2.46 4.31
C LEU A 297 -15.46 -2.14 3.95
N GLY A 298 -16.28 -1.75 4.94
CA GLY A 298 -17.67 -1.32 4.73
C GLY A 298 -17.81 -0.11 3.82
N CYS A 299 -16.87 0.86 3.88
CA CYS A 299 -16.84 2.00 2.96
C CYS A 299 -16.62 1.56 1.51
N ALA A 300 -15.68 0.66 1.27
CA ALA A 300 -15.40 0.14 -0.07
C ALA A 300 -16.56 -0.73 -0.61
N GLU A 301 -17.14 -1.58 0.24
CA GLU A 301 -18.33 -2.39 -0.11
C GLU A 301 -19.53 -1.54 -0.52
N SER A 302 -19.76 -0.40 0.16
CA SER A 302 -20.90 0.47 -0.11
C SER A 302 -20.94 0.99 -1.55
N ILE A 303 -19.78 1.16 -2.18
CA ILE A 303 -19.70 1.56 -3.60
C ILE A 303 -20.33 0.48 -4.49
N LEU A 304 -19.95 -0.79 -4.30
CA LEU A 304 -20.50 -1.90 -5.07
C LEU A 304 -21.98 -2.15 -4.78
N GLN A 305 -22.39 -1.97 -3.52
CA GLN A 305 -23.80 -2.08 -3.12
C GLN A 305 -24.67 -1.02 -3.81
N LYS A 306 -24.22 0.23 -3.83
CA LYS A 306 -24.92 1.33 -4.51
C LYS A 306 -24.97 1.15 -6.04
N LEU A 307 -23.97 0.50 -6.61
CA LEU A 307 -23.92 0.17 -8.03
C LEU A 307 -24.61 -1.17 -8.37
N GLU A 308 -25.12 -1.89 -7.37
CA GLU A 308 -25.80 -3.18 -7.50
C GLU A 308 -24.92 -4.25 -8.19
N ILE A 309 -23.59 -4.18 -8.00
CA ILE A 309 -22.62 -5.13 -8.56
C ILE A 309 -22.42 -6.27 -7.58
N PRO A 310 -22.62 -7.55 -7.98
CA PRO A 310 -22.36 -8.71 -7.13
C PRO A 310 -20.87 -8.81 -6.79
N TYR A 311 -20.55 -9.10 -5.52
CA TYR A 311 -19.18 -9.24 -5.06
C TYR A 311 -19.07 -10.27 -3.95
N GLN A 312 -17.83 -10.65 -3.65
CA GLN A 312 -17.47 -11.41 -2.44
C GLN A 312 -16.34 -10.74 -1.68
N VAL A 313 -16.27 -11.02 -0.39
CA VAL A 313 -15.20 -10.59 0.50
C VAL A 313 -14.40 -11.81 0.93
N ILE A 314 -13.09 -11.76 0.77
CA ILE A 314 -12.16 -12.81 1.19
C ILE A 314 -11.16 -12.25 2.19
N LEU A 315 -10.78 -13.07 3.18
CA LEU A 315 -9.66 -12.79 4.09
C LEU A 315 -8.44 -13.49 3.51
N LEU A 316 -7.40 -12.72 3.21
CA LEU A 316 -6.18 -13.26 2.62
C LEU A 316 -5.42 -14.13 3.61
N SER A 317 -4.78 -15.17 3.10
CA SER A 317 -3.87 -16.03 3.85
C SER A 317 -2.53 -15.35 4.10
N THR A 318 -1.76 -15.88 5.05
CA THR A 318 -0.44 -15.35 5.41
C THR A 318 0.51 -15.23 4.24
N GLY A 319 0.46 -16.10 3.25
CA GLY A 319 1.35 -16.09 2.09
C GLY A 319 0.88 -15.19 0.95
N ASP A 320 -0.40 -14.77 0.94
CA ASP A 320 -0.99 -13.93 -0.10
C ASP A 320 -1.07 -12.44 0.27
N MET A 321 -1.03 -12.11 1.56
CA MET A 321 -1.07 -10.71 2.03
C MET A 321 0.10 -9.87 1.55
N GLY A 322 -0.15 -8.58 1.31
CA GLY A 322 0.88 -7.58 0.99
C GLY A 322 1.98 -7.45 2.07
N PHE A 323 3.14 -6.96 1.66
CA PHE A 323 4.36 -6.90 2.49
C PHE A 323 4.17 -6.18 3.84
N SER A 324 3.49 -5.04 3.83
CA SER A 324 3.30 -4.21 5.03
C SER A 324 2.10 -4.60 5.87
N ALA A 325 1.23 -5.49 5.36
CA ALA A 325 -0.02 -5.86 6.01
C ALA A 325 0.18 -6.89 7.14
N GLU A 326 -0.59 -6.73 8.21
CA GLU A 326 -0.79 -7.73 9.26
C GLU A 326 -2.12 -8.47 9.13
N LYS A 327 -3.10 -7.89 8.40
CA LYS A 327 -4.38 -8.48 8.03
C LYS A 327 -4.96 -7.76 6.82
N THR A 328 -5.50 -8.52 5.85
CA THR A 328 -6.03 -7.96 4.60
C THR A 328 -7.35 -8.64 4.24
N TYR A 329 -8.34 -7.83 3.89
CA TYR A 329 -9.55 -8.25 3.20
C TYR A 329 -9.53 -7.76 1.76
N ASP A 330 -9.78 -8.68 0.81
CA ASP A 330 -10.04 -8.31 -0.57
C ASP A 330 -11.52 -8.35 -0.88
N ILE A 331 -11.96 -7.42 -1.70
CA ILE A 331 -13.28 -7.41 -2.32
C ILE A 331 -13.10 -7.79 -3.78
N GLU A 332 -13.82 -8.81 -4.21
CA GLU A 332 -13.79 -9.29 -5.58
C GLU A 332 -15.17 -9.12 -6.22
N ALA A 333 -15.24 -8.38 -7.33
CA ALA A 333 -16.47 -8.17 -8.10
C ALA A 333 -16.68 -9.31 -9.11
N TRP A 334 -17.91 -9.67 -9.36
CA TRP A 334 -18.28 -10.65 -10.39
C TRP A 334 -18.06 -10.10 -11.79
N ILE A 335 -17.34 -10.85 -12.63
CA ILE A 335 -17.12 -10.54 -14.04
C ILE A 335 -17.84 -11.58 -14.90
N PRO A 336 -18.97 -11.22 -15.53
CA PRO A 336 -19.83 -12.16 -16.25
C PRO A 336 -19.12 -12.91 -17.38
N SER A 337 -18.32 -12.24 -18.21
CA SER A 337 -17.61 -12.87 -19.33
C SER A 337 -16.59 -13.93 -18.91
N GLU A 338 -15.99 -13.75 -17.74
CA GLU A 338 -15.02 -14.68 -17.17
C GLU A 338 -15.65 -15.74 -16.25
N LYS A 339 -16.93 -15.56 -15.88
CA LYS A 339 -17.66 -16.38 -14.91
C LYS A 339 -16.92 -16.59 -13.60
N LYS A 340 -16.26 -15.53 -13.12
CA LYS A 340 -15.49 -15.53 -11.87
C LYS A 340 -15.48 -14.17 -11.19
N TYR A 341 -15.09 -14.19 -9.92
CA TYR A 341 -14.83 -12.98 -9.16
C TYR A 341 -13.39 -12.49 -9.44
N ARG A 342 -13.22 -11.18 -9.52
CA ARG A 342 -11.93 -10.49 -9.69
C ARG A 342 -11.74 -9.43 -8.62
N GLU A 343 -10.56 -9.40 -8.03
CA GLU A 343 -10.16 -8.38 -7.06
C GLU A 343 -10.37 -6.98 -7.62
N ILE A 344 -11.06 -6.14 -6.85
CA ILE A 344 -11.35 -4.75 -7.18
C ILE A 344 -10.91 -3.79 -6.06
N SER A 345 -10.77 -4.30 -4.85
CA SER A 345 -10.28 -3.59 -3.68
C SER A 345 -9.51 -4.52 -2.77
N SER A 346 -8.50 -3.99 -2.10
CA SER A 346 -7.78 -4.63 -1.02
C SER A 346 -7.71 -3.66 0.15
N CYS A 347 -8.20 -4.07 1.33
CA CYS A 347 -8.22 -3.27 2.55
C CYS A 347 -7.31 -3.92 3.60
N SER A 348 -6.27 -3.20 4.03
CA SER A 348 -5.21 -3.75 4.88
C SER A 348 -5.02 -2.93 6.16
N SER A 349 -4.86 -3.63 7.28
CA SER A 349 -4.20 -3.12 8.47
C SER A 349 -2.70 -3.36 8.36
N CYS A 350 -1.92 -2.31 8.57
CA CYS A 350 -0.47 -2.39 8.66
C CYS A 350 0.04 -2.29 10.12
N GLY A 351 -0.86 -2.11 11.08
CA GLY A 351 -0.49 -1.84 12.46
C GLY A 351 0.53 -0.70 12.54
N SER A 352 1.54 -0.84 13.37
CA SER A 352 2.61 0.16 13.49
C SER A 352 3.79 -0.02 12.52
N PHE A 353 3.68 -0.93 11.56
CA PHE A 353 4.80 -1.28 10.67
C PHE A 353 5.28 -0.10 9.81
N GLN A 354 4.36 0.56 9.13
CA GLN A 354 4.65 1.73 8.31
C GLN A 354 4.99 2.95 9.19
N ALA A 355 4.26 3.15 10.29
CA ALA A 355 4.53 4.23 11.23
C ALA A 355 5.96 4.20 11.79
N ARG A 356 6.53 3.00 12.03
CA ARG A 356 7.95 2.86 12.41
C ARG A 356 8.91 3.23 11.30
N ARG A 357 8.57 2.95 10.02
CA ARG A 357 9.41 3.34 8.87
C ARG A 357 9.45 4.85 8.67
N MET A 358 8.32 5.53 8.86
CA MET A 358 8.20 6.97 8.65
C MET A 358 8.27 7.82 9.93
N ALA A 359 8.54 7.18 11.10
CA ALA A 359 8.65 7.83 12.40
C ALA A 359 7.39 8.63 12.79
N ALA A 360 6.18 8.12 12.46
CA ALA A 360 4.91 8.74 12.81
C ALA A 360 4.45 8.28 14.20
N LYS A 361 4.26 9.21 15.10
CA LYS A 361 3.89 8.96 16.50
C LYS A 361 2.74 9.85 16.93
N TYR A 362 2.15 9.50 18.06
CA TYR A 362 1.20 10.35 18.78
C TYR A 362 1.53 10.37 20.28
N LYS A 363 1.10 11.43 20.94
CA LYS A 363 1.32 11.64 22.38
C LYS A 363 0.22 10.94 23.15
N THR A 364 0.60 10.08 24.09
CA THR A 364 -0.24 9.58 25.17
C THR A 364 0.11 10.29 26.47
N LYS A 365 -0.66 10.07 27.51
CA LYS A 365 -0.37 10.65 28.84
C LYS A 365 1.03 10.27 29.35
N ASN A 366 1.56 9.11 28.96
CA ASN A 366 2.76 8.54 29.54
C ASN A 366 3.95 8.47 28.57
N ALA A 367 3.72 8.49 27.25
CA ALA A 367 4.76 8.27 26.25
C ALA A 367 4.34 8.75 24.84
N ASN A 368 5.32 8.76 23.93
CA ASN A 368 5.06 8.87 22.50
C ASN A 368 4.99 7.47 21.90
N GLU A 369 3.82 7.08 21.40
CA GLU A 369 3.57 5.79 20.77
C GLU A 369 3.49 5.91 19.24
N PHE A 370 3.77 4.80 18.52
CA PHE A 370 3.56 4.77 17.09
C PHE A 370 2.06 4.64 16.78
N VAL A 371 1.60 5.41 15.80
CA VAL A 371 0.24 5.25 15.25
C VAL A 371 0.13 3.90 14.51
N SER A 372 -1.10 3.45 14.27
CA SER A 372 -1.41 2.40 13.29
C SER A 372 -1.90 3.02 11.99
N THR A 373 -1.53 2.39 10.87
CA THR A 373 -1.91 2.81 9.53
C THR A 373 -2.74 1.74 8.84
N LEU A 374 -3.72 2.18 8.09
CA LEU A 374 -4.55 1.33 7.26
C LEU A 374 -4.66 1.95 5.86
N ASN A 375 -4.74 1.10 4.86
CA ASN A 375 -5.01 1.52 3.49
C ASN A 375 -6.07 0.61 2.86
N GLY A 376 -6.78 1.13 1.87
CA GLY A 376 -7.73 0.35 1.10
C GLY A 376 -8.14 1.06 -0.17
N SER A 377 -8.43 0.28 -1.21
CA SER A 377 -8.98 0.87 -2.43
C SER A 377 -10.46 1.17 -2.25
N GLY A 378 -10.82 2.38 -2.51
CA GLY A 378 -12.22 2.80 -2.51
C GLY A 378 -12.91 2.98 -3.87
N LEU A 379 -12.50 2.47 -5.00
CA LEU A 379 -12.01 1.24 -5.59
C LEU A 379 -11.00 1.51 -6.73
N ALA A 380 -10.52 0.43 -7.39
CA ALA A 380 -9.78 0.51 -8.66
C ALA A 380 -10.73 0.85 -9.81
N VAL A 381 -10.61 2.05 -10.40
CA VAL A 381 -11.61 2.61 -11.34
C VAL A 381 -11.76 1.76 -12.60
N GLY A 382 -10.64 1.33 -13.21
CA GLY A 382 -10.68 0.51 -14.42
C GLY A 382 -11.36 -0.85 -14.19
N ARG A 383 -11.05 -1.54 -13.10
CA ARG A 383 -11.71 -2.82 -12.75
C ARG A 383 -13.18 -2.64 -12.42
N LEU A 384 -13.55 -1.54 -11.72
CA LEU A 384 -14.94 -1.19 -11.45
C LEU A 384 -15.70 -0.93 -12.75
N MET A 385 -15.10 -0.22 -13.68
CA MET A 385 -15.68 0.03 -15.01
C MET A 385 -15.92 -1.29 -15.76
N VAL A 386 -14.95 -2.22 -15.75
CA VAL A 386 -15.12 -3.56 -16.33
C VAL A 386 -16.33 -4.28 -15.71
N ALA A 387 -16.40 -4.34 -14.39
CA ALA A 387 -17.51 -4.97 -13.70
C ALA A 387 -18.86 -4.31 -14.03
N LEU A 388 -18.91 -2.97 -14.07
CA LEU A 388 -20.12 -2.22 -14.40
C LEU A 388 -20.57 -2.50 -15.83
N LEU A 389 -19.69 -2.38 -16.82
CA LEU A 389 -20.00 -2.62 -18.22
C LEU A 389 -20.58 -4.01 -18.45
N GLU A 390 -19.93 -5.04 -17.88
CA GLU A 390 -20.33 -6.43 -18.11
C GLU A 390 -21.60 -6.84 -17.35
N ASN A 391 -21.84 -6.29 -16.12
CA ASN A 391 -23.06 -6.58 -15.36
C ASN A 391 -24.30 -5.80 -15.83
N ASN A 392 -24.12 -4.69 -16.55
CA ASN A 392 -25.23 -3.80 -16.97
C ASN A 392 -25.46 -3.77 -18.47
N GLN A 393 -24.86 -4.71 -19.23
CA GLN A 393 -25.05 -4.80 -20.67
C GLN A 393 -26.45 -5.31 -21.05
N ASN A 394 -26.97 -4.84 -22.17
CA ASN A 394 -28.20 -5.27 -22.80
C ASN A 394 -27.89 -6.04 -24.09
N GLU A 395 -28.89 -6.77 -24.59
CA GLU A 395 -28.79 -7.55 -25.85
C GLU A 395 -28.44 -6.67 -27.05
N ASP A 396 -28.97 -5.43 -27.10
CA ASP A 396 -28.70 -4.44 -28.16
C ASP A 396 -27.28 -3.86 -28.09
N GLY A 397 -26.53 -4.22 -27.07
CA GLY A 397 -25.16 -3.75 -26.81
C GLY A 397 -25.09 -2.39 -26.10
N SER A 398 -26.20 -1.83 -25.66
CA SER A 398 -26.23 -0.69 -24.76
C SER A 398 -25.90 -1.11 -23.32
N ILE A 399 -25.46 -0.15 -22.52
CA ILE A 399 -25.11 -0.34 -21.09
C ILE A 399 -26.04 0.52 -20.25
N ASN A 400 -26.80 -0.07 -19.36
CA ASN A 400 -27.63 0.67 -18.41
C ASN A 400 -26.75 1.42 -17.40
N ILE A 401 -27.08 2.67 -17.14
CA ILE A 401 -26.41 3.48 -16.13
C ILE A 401 -27.14 3.36 -14.79
N PRO A 402 -26.46 2.86 -13.72
CA PRO A 402 -27.03 2.85 -12.38
C PRO A 402 -27.56 4.23 -11.96
N ASN A 403 -28.69 4.25 -11.24
CA ASN A 403 -29.35 5.51 -10.85
C ASN A 403 -28.42 6.47 -10.11
N VAL A 404 -27.53 5.94 -9.25
CA VAL A 404 -26.56 6.75 -8.49
C VAL A 404 -25.52 7.44 -9.34
N LEU A 405 -25.28 6.97 -10.58
CA LEU A 405 -24.33 7.57 -11.52
C LEU A 405 -24.96 8.56 -12.49
N LYS A 406 -26.30 8.59 -12.65
CA LYS A 406 -26.97 9.42 -13.66
C LYS A 406 -26.58 10.90 -13.55
N LYS A 407 -26.54 11.46 -12.33
CA LYS A 407 -26.15 12.87 -12.09
C LYS A 407 -24.73 13.19 -12.59
N TYR A 408 -23.83 12.20 -12.60
CA TYR A 408 -22.44 12.36 -13.11
C TYR A 408 -22.33 12.04 -14.60
N MET A 409 -23.36 11.45 -15.20
CA MET A 409 -23.45 11.03 -16.60
C MET A 409 -24.42 11.86 -17.43
N ASN A 410 -24.60 13.16 -17.08
CA ASN A 410 -25.54 14.08 -17.76
C ASN A 410 -26.99 13.54 -17.80
N ASN A 411 -27.41 12.80 -16.78
CA ASN A 411 -28.72 12.14 -16.66
C ASN A 411 -29.02 11.11 -17.75
N LEU A 412 -28.00 10.52 -18.37
CA LEU A 412 -28.17 9.43 -19.33
C LEU A 412 -28.67 8.16 -18.61
N ASP A 413 -29.64 7.50 -19.22
CA ASP A 413 -30.11 6.17 -18.79
C ASP A 413 -29.24 5.05 -19.34
N LYS A 414 -28.69 5.24 -20.52
CA LYS A 414 -27.86 4.27 -21.25
C LYS A 414 -26.70 4.90 -22.01
N ILE A 415 -25.68 4.12 -22.22
CA ILE A 415 -24.56 4.45 -23.12
C ILE A 415 -24.39 3.34 -24.13
#